data_ad9e621e2f7b2be94abe1e21a19d7530
#
_entry.id   ad9e621e2f7b2be94abe1e21a19d7530
#
_cell.length_a   1.000
_cell.length_b   1.000
_cell.length_c   1.000
_cell.angle_alpha   90.00
_cell.angle_beta   90.00
_cell.angle_gamma   90.00
#
_symmetry.space_group_name_H-M   'P 1'
#
loop_
_entity.id
_entity.type
_entity.pdbx_description
1 polymer ?
#
loop_
_entity_poly.entity_id
_entity_poly.type
_entity_poly.pdbx_seq_one_letter_code
_entity_poly.pdbx_strand_id
1 'polypeptide(L)'
;MIKSIKTWILVGFASLLLAACSQGGGGAGSKKSKTLDNTKKAGFVKCGVSQGLPGFSNADEAGNWTGIDVDVCRAVAAAVLGDADKVK
;
A
#
# COMPACT_ATOMS: atom_id res chain seq x y z
N MET A 1 10.70 2.07 -53.14
CA MET A 1 10.26 3.21 -52.32
C MET A 1 9.01 2.92 -51.48
N ILE A 2 8.04 2.17 -51.96
CA ILE A 2 6.80 1.88 -51.21
C ILE A 2 7.01 0.91 -50.07
N LYS A 3 8.01 0.03 -50.10
CA LYS A 3 8.32 -0.95 -49.03
C LYS A 3 8.89 -0.32 -47.76
N SER A 4 9.58 0.81 -47.87
CA SER A 4 10.19 1.50 -46.74
C SER A 4 9.18 2.23 -45.87
N ILE A 5 8.11 2.78 -46.46
CA ILE A 5 7.09 3.54 -45.75
C ILE A 5 6.23 2.63 -44.83
N LYS A 6 5.92 1.40 -45.31
CA LYS A 6 5.17 0.45 -44.50
C LYS A 6 5.93 -0.02 -43.26
N THR A 7 7.24 -0.19 -43.38
CA THR A 7 8.09 -0.59 -42.25
C THR A 7 8.22 0.53 -41.21
N TRP A 8 8.29 1.77 -41.62
CA TRP A 8 8.35 2.93 -40.73
C TRP A 8 7.03 3.15 -39.96
N ILE A 9 5.89 2.91 -40.61
CA ILE A 9 4.58 3.02 -39.98
C ILE A 9 4.38 1.95 -38.94
N LEU A 10 4.85 0.73 -39.17
CA LEU A 10 4.75 -0.38 -38.21
C LEU A 10 5.66 -0.13 -36.98
N VAL A 11 6.85 0.41 -37.17
CA VAL A 11 7.75 0.74 -36.06
C VAL A 11 7.21 1.91 -35.25
N GLY A 12 6.62 2.90 -35.89
CA GLY A 12 6.00 4.05 -35.22
C GLY A 12 4.78 3.66 -34.37
N PHE A 13 3.99 2.68 -34.82
CA PHE A 13 2.82 2.21 -34.09
C PHE A 13 3.19 1.35 -32.87
N ALA A 14 4.26 0.57 -32.96
CA ALA A 14 4.78 -0.23 -31.86
C ALA A 14 5.36 0.63 -30.72
N SER A 15 6.00 1.75 -31.04
CA SER A 15 6.54 2.67 -30.03
C SER A 15 5.47 3.46 -29.29
N LEU A 16 4.32 3.69 -29.92
CA LEU A 16 3.21 4.40 -29.27
C LEU A 16 2.49 3.56 -28.22
N LEU A 17 2.52 2.22 -28.37
CA LEU A 17 1.90 1.29 -27.40
C LEU A 17 2.74 1.13 -26.13
N LEU A 18 4.05 1.34 -26.17
CA LEU A 18 4.89 1.28 -24.97
C LEU A 18 4.76 2.53 -24.09
N ALA A 19 4.40 3.67 -24.68
CA ALA A 19 4.22 4.90 -23.90
C ALA A 19 2.93 4.91 -23.06
N ALA A 20 1.92 4.10 -23.43
CA ALA A 20 0.67 4.01 -22.68
C ALA A 20 0.80 3.27 -21.35
N CYS A 21 1.81 2.41 -21.17
CA CYS A 21 2.03 1.70 -19.91
C CYS A 21 2.73 2.53 -18.84
N SER A 22 3.38 3.63 -19.18
CA SER A 22 4.12 4.44 -18.22
C SER A 22 3.26 5.50 -17.51
N GLN A 23 2.04 5.75 -17.98
CA GLN A 23 1.14 6.74 -17.36
C GLN A 23 0.18 6.16 -16.32
N GLY A 24 0.03 4.84 -16.25
CA GLY A 24 -0.92 4.20 -15.33
C GLY A 24 -0.45 4.08 -13.88
N GLY A 25 0.83 4.23 -13.59
CA GLY A 25 1.40 4.04 -12.25
C GLY A 25 2.01 5.28 -11.63
N GLY A 26 2.14 6.37 -12.36
CA GLY A 26 2.95 7.52 -11.95
C GLY A 26 2.26 8.57 -11.07
N GLY A 27 0.95 8.49 -10.87
CA GLY A 27 0.20 9.52 -10.16
C GLY A 27 0.37 9.51 -8.64
N ALA A 28 0.84 8.41 -8.07
CA ALA A 28 0.96 8.23 -6.61
C ALA A 28 2.36 8.56 -6.07
N GLY A 29 3.35 8.79 -6.94
CA GLY A 29 4.76 8.71 -6.57
C GLY A 29 5.36 9.91 -5.87
N SER A 30 4.70 11.04 -5.73
CA SER A 30 5.43 12.27 -5.41
C SER A 30 4.92 13.09 -4.23
N LYS A 31 3.74 12.83 -3.71
CA LYS A 31 3.28 13.53 -2.50
C LYS A 31 3.60 12.69 -1.28
N LYS A 32 4.58 13.10 -0.51
CA LYS A 32 4.86 12.57 0.81
C LYS A 32 3.55 12.44 1.60
N SER A 33 3.23 11.22 2.01
CA SER A 33 2.00 10.96 2.77
C SER A 33 2.12 11.57 4.16
N LYS A 34 1.34 12.58 4.45
CA LYS A 34 1.28 13.19 5.79
C LYS A 34 0.89 12.17 6.85
N THR A 35 0.04 11.20 6.51
CA THR A 35 -0.38 10.13 7.41
C THR A 35 0.80 9.26 7.81
N LEU A 36 1.61 8.83 6.84
CA LEU A 36 2.79 8.02 7.10
C LEU A 36 3.81 8.78 7.96
N ASP A 37 4.08 10.04 7.62
CA ASP A 37 5.00 10.88 8.40
C ASP A 37 4.49 11.07 9.83
N ASN A 38 3.21 11.30 10.03
CA ASN A 38 2.61 11.45 11.35
C ASN A 38 2.67 10.15 12.17
N THR A 39 2.43 9.00 11.54
CA THR A 39 2.54 7.69 12.18
C THR A 39 3.97 7.41 12.63
N LYS A 40 4.95 7.70 11.77
CA LYS A 40 6.36 7.55 12.11
C LYS A 40 6.79 8.48 13.26
N LYS A 41 6.31 9.71 13.28
CA LYS A 41 6.56 10.65 14.36
C LYS A 41 5.90 10.23 15.68
N ALA A 42 4.68 9.70 15.61
CA ALA A 42 3.96 9.21 16.78
C ALA A 42 4.61 7.96 17.37
N GLY A 43 5.29 7.15 16.53
CA GLY A 43 5.96 5.92 16.94
C GLY A 43 5.01 4.73 17.18
N PHE A 44 3.76 4.83 16.75
CA PHE A 44 2.79 3.74 16.80
C PHE A 44 1.71 3.90 15.73
N VAL A 45 1.10 2.78 15.37
CA VAL A 45 -0.07 2.73 14.48
C VAL A 45 -1.34 2.77 15.31
N LYS A 46 -2.24 3.71 15.01
CA LYS A 46 -3.59 3.70 15.59
C LYS A 46 -4.45 2.72 14.81
N CYS A 47 -5.00 1.73 15.50
CA CYS A 47 -5.80 0.68 14.91
C CYS A 47 -7.22 0.73 15.45
N GLY A 48 -8.20 0.98 14.60
CA GLY A 48 -9.61 0.91 14.94
C GLY A 48 -10.15 -0.48 14.61
N VAL A 49 -10.59 -1.21 15.61
CA VAL A 49 -11.19 -2.54 15.47
C VAL A 49 -12.51 -2.61 16.22
N SER A 50 -13.38 -3.55 15.81
CA SER A 50 -14.60 -3.84 16.56
C SER A 50 -14.28 -4.55 17.86
N GLN A 51 -15.05 -4.30 18.89
CA GLN A 51 -14.90 -4.98 20.18
C GLN A 51 -15.84 -6.18 20.30
N GLY A 52 -15.34 -7.27 20.87
CA GLY A 52 -16.17 -8.43 21.20
C GLY A 52 -16.54 -9.31 20.01
N LEU A 53 -15.72 -9.33 18.96
CA LEU A 53 -15.88 -10.19 17.79
C LEU A 53 -14.80 -11.27 17.76
N PRO A 54 -15.06 -12.45 18.38
CA PRO A 54 -14.06 -13.53 18.46
C PRO A 54 -13.55 -13.93 17.08
N GLY A 55 -12.23 -14.14 16.96
CA GLY A 55 -11.55 -14.46 15.70
C GLY A 55 -11.21 -13.25 14.84
N PHE A 56 -11.88 -12.13 15.00
CA PHE A 56 -11.60 -10.86 14.29
C PHE A 56 -10.90 -9.86 15.21
N SER A 57 -11.59 -9.41 16.23
CA SER A 57 -11.04 -8.52 17.25
C SER A 57 -11.73 -8.74 18.58
N ASN A 58 -10.97 -9.20 19.54
CA ASN A 58 -11.47 -9.45 20.89
C ASN A 58 -10.35 -9.17 21.89
N ALA A 59 -10.71 -8.46 22.98
CA ALA A 59 -9.81 -8.26 24.10
C ALA A 59 -10.10 -9.31 25.19
N ASP A 60 -9.05 -9.89 25.76
CA ASP A 60 -9.16 -10.73 26.94
C ASP A 60 -9.37 -9.87 28.22
N GLU A 61 -9.56 -10.53 29.35
CA GLU A 61 -9.73 -9.86 30.64
C GLU A 61 -8.53 -9.03 31.08
N ALA A 62 -7.33 -9.38 30.57
CA ALA A 62 -6.10 -8.64 30.81
C ALA A 62 -5.90 -7.46 29.85
N GLY A 63 -6.80 -7.28 28.87
CA GLY A 63 -6.75 -6.22 27.89
C GLY A 63 -5.89 -6.54 26.67
N ASN A 64 -5.49 -7.80 26.46
CA ASN A 64 -4.75 -8.20 25.27
C ASN A 64 -5.72 -8.42 24.10
N TRP A 65 -5.45 -7.78 22.99
CA TRP A 65 -6.24 -7.90 21.78
C TRP A 65 -5.73 -9.02 20.87
N THR A 66 -6.66 -9.80 20.33
CA THR A 66 -6.39 -10.92 19.42
C THR A 66 -7.40 -10.94 18.28
N GLY A 67 -7.00 -11.58 17.19
CA GLY A 67 -7.82 -11.80 16.01
C GLY A 67 -7.20 -11.24 14.74
N ILE A 68 -7.81 -11.56 13.60
CA ILE A 68 -7.27 -11.22 12.27
C ILE A 68 -7.13 -9.71 12.06
N ASP A 69 -8.08 -8.92 12.54
CA ASP A 69 -8.03 -7.46 12.41
C ASP A 69 -6.84 -6.89 13.18
N VAL A 70 -6.59 -7.42 14.36
CA VAL A 70 -5.44 -7.05 15.19
C VAL A 70 -4.12 -7.46 14.55
N ASP A 71 -4.07 -8.65 13.96
CA ASP A 71 -2.87 -9.16 13.28
C ASP A 71 -2.54 -8.33 12.03
N VAL A 72 -3.54 -7.88 11.28
CA VAL A 72 -3.35 -6.93 10.17
C VAL A 72 -2.74 -5.61 10.67
N CYS A 73 -3.23 -5.07 11.78
CA CYS A 73 -2.67 -3.86 12.37
C CYS A 73 -1.22 -4.04 12.81
N ARG A 74 -0.89 -5.19 13.39
CA ARG A 74 0.49 -5.55 13.75
C ARG A 74 1.40 -5.68 12.53
N ALA A 75 0.90 -6.27 11.46
CA ALA A 75 1.64 -6.36 10.20
C ALA A 75 1.95 -4.96 9.62
N VAL A 76 0.99 -4.04 9.67
CA VAL A 76 1.20 -2.65 9.25
C VAL A 76 2.24 -1.96 10.14
N ALA A 77 2.18 -2.15 11.46
CA ALA A 77 3.15 -1.57 12.37
C ALA A 77 4.57 -2.11 12.12
N ALA A 78 4.70 -3.41 11.90
CA ALA A 78 5.98 -4.01 11.53
C ALA A 78 6.53 -3.43 10.21
N ALA A 79 5.70 -3.26 9.20
CA ALA A 79 6.10 -2.71 7.91
C ALA A 79 6.51 -1.22 7.99
N VAL A 80 5.80 -0.43 8.77
CA VAL A 80 5.99 1.03 8.84
C VAL A 80 7.04 1.44 9.87
N LEU A 81 7.07 0.76 11.01
CA LEU A 81 7.88 1.11 12.18
C LEU A 81 8.94 0.07 12.53
N GLY A 82 8.93 -1.09 11.84
CA GLY A 82 9.85 -2.19 12.12
C GLY A 82 9.52 -2.97 13.40
N ASP A 83 8.34 -2.77 13.99
CA ASP A 83 7.94 -3.40 15.25
C ASP A 83 6.42 -3.64 15.26
N ALA A 84 6.01 -4.90 15.34
CA ALA A 84 4.61 -5.33 15.36
C ALA A 84 3.86 -4.91 16.64
N ASP A 85 4.57 -4.62 17.71
CA ASP A 85 3.96 -4.22 18.98
C ASP A 85 3.66 -2.73 19.09
N LYS A 86 4.08 -1.94 18.08
CA LYS A 86 3.81 -0.50 17.99
C LYS A 86 2.39 -0.21 17.48
N VAL A 87 1.40 -0.79 18.12
CA VAL A 87 -0.04 -0.64 17.82
C VAL A 87 -0.79 -0.17 19.05
N LYS A 88 -1.77 0.72 18.83
CA LYS A 88 -2.69 1.19 19.87
C LYS A 88 -4.12 1.21 19.34
#